data_b6907f47075cc4149b66c1023ed5be41
#
_entry.id   b6907f47075cc4149b66c1023ed5be41
#
_cell.length_a   1.000
_cell.length_b   1.000
_cell.length_c   1.000
_cell.angle_alpha   90.00
_cell.angle_beta   90.00
_cell.angle_gamma   90.00
#
_symmetry.space_group_name_H-M   'P 1'
#
loop_
_entity.id
_entity.type
_entity.pdbx_description
1 polymer ?
#
loop_
_entity_poly.entity_id
_entity_poly.type
_entity_poly.pdbx_seq_one_letter_code
_entity_poly.pdbx_strand_id
1 'polypeptide(L)'
;MNQGKLEVVKQEMARVNVDILGISELKGTAMGEFNSDDHYIYYCGQESLRRNGVAIMVNKRVQNAVLGCNLKNDRMISFHLQGKPFNITVIQVYAPTSNAEEAEDEWFYEELQDLLELTPKKDVLFIIGDWNAKVGSQETPGVTGKFGLGMWREAGQRLI
;
A
#
# COMPACT_ATOMS: atom_id res chain seq x y z
N MET A 1 -10.92 -10.69 -4.76
CA MET A 1 -9.97 -11.41 -5.65
C MET A 1 -10.52 -12.82 -5.83
N ASN A 2 -10.54 -13.38 -7.05
CA ASN A 2 -10.98 -14.76 -7.19
C ASN A 2 -9.88 -15.73 -6.73
N GLN A 3 -10.27 -16.95 -6.34
CA GLN A 3 -9.37 -17.94 -5.75
C GLN A 3 -8.18 -18.29 -6.66
N GLY A 4 -8.39 -18.40 -7.97
CA GLY A 4 -7.30 -18.70 -8.91
C GLY A 4 -6.23 -17.60 -8.99
N LYS A 5 -6.61 -16.33 -8.93
CA LYS A 5 -5.66 -15.21 -8.89
C LYS A 5 -4.88 -15.18 -7.58
N LEU A 6 -5.52 -15.50 -6.47
CA LEU A 6 -4.87 -15.56 -5.17
C LEU A 6 -3.76 -16.63 -5.15
N GLU A 7 -4.03 -17.80 -5.70
CA GLU A 7 -3.03 -18.89 -5.77
C GLU A 7 -1.81 -18.49 -6.62
N VAL A 8 -2.01 -17.83 -7.77
CA VAL A 8 -0.91 -17.34 -8.59
C VAL A 8 -0.05 -16.33 -7.83
N VAL A 9 -0.67 -15.40 -7.11
CA VAL A 9 0.04 -14.41 -6.30
C VAL A 9 0.86 -15.08 -5.20
N LYS A 10 0.31 -16.06 -4.49
CA LYS A 10 1.03 -16.81 -3.44
C LYS A 10 2.25 -17.54 -4.01
N GLN A 11 2.10 -18.19 -5.17
CA GLN A 11 3.20 -18.88 -5.86
C GLN A 11 4.32 -17.89 -6.24
N GLU A 12 3.96 -16.72 -6.77
CA GLU A 12 4.95 -15.70 -7.12
C GLU A 12 5.65 -15.11 -5.89
N MET A 13 4.92 -14.84 -4.80
CA MET A 13 5.54 -14.40 -3.54
C MET A 13 6.57 -15.43 -3.04
N ALA A 14 6.24 -16.72 -3.09
CA ALA A 14 7.16 -17.78 -2.71
C ALA A 14 8.37 -17.85 -3.67
N ARG A 15 8.15 -17.76 -4.98
CA ARG A 15 9.20 -17.80 -6.00
C ARG A 15 10.23 -16.68 -5.84
N VAL A 16 9.79 -15.46 -5.53
CA VAL A 16 10.67 -14.29 -5.35
C VAL A 16 11.04 -14.02 -3.90
N ASN A 17 10.62 -14.90 -2.98
CA ASN A 17 10.92 -14.83 -1.54
C ASN A 17 10.46 -13.51 -0.90
N VAL A 18 9.23 -13.08 -1.21
CA VAL A 18 8.61 -11.87 -0.64
C VAL A 18 7.73 -12.23 0.54
N ASP A 19 7.88 -11.54 1.66
CA ASP A 19 7.10 -11.75 2.89
C ASP A 19 5.85 -10.90 2.97
N ILE A 20 5.88 -9.69 2.41
CA ILE A 20 4.80 -8.70 2.48
C ILE A 20 4.57 -8.17 1.08
N LEU A 21 3.33 -8.25 0.62
CA LEU A 21 2.89 -7.76 -0.67
C LEU A 21 1.71 -6.81 -0.51
N GLY A 22 1.85 -5.58 -1.01
CA GLY A 22 0.74 -4.66 -1.18
C GLY A 22 -0.01 -4.92 -2.49
N ILE A 23 -1.32 -4.83 -2.45
CA ILE A 23 -2.20 -5.03 -3.61
C ILE A 23 -3.11 -3.82 -3.74
N SER A 24 -3.17 -3.24 -4.93
CA SER A 24 -4.08 -2.17 -5.33
C SER A 24 -5.15 -2.69 -6.29
N GLU A 25 -6.19 -1.90 -6.53
CA GLU A 25 -7.33 -2.23 -7.40
C GLU A 25 -8.09 -3.51 -6.98
N LEU A 26 -8.17 -3.76 -5.68
CA LEU A 26 -8.94 -4.89 -5.19
C LEU A 26 -10.44 -4.65 -5.42
N LYS A 27 -11.06 -5.48 -6.24
CA LYS A 27 -12.51 -5.42 -6.48
C LYS A 27 -13.28 -6.12 -5.36
N GLY A 28 -13.66 -5.39 -4.33
CA GLY A 28 -14.41 -5.89 -3.19
C GLY A 28 -15.18 -4.78 -2.49
N THR A 29 -16.19 -5.14 -1.69
CA THR A 29 -17.04 -4.18 -0.97
C THR A 29 -16.92 -4.27 0.54
N ALA A 30 -16.10 -5.16 1.07
CA ALA A 30 -15.96 -5.37 2.49
C ALA A 30 -14.54 -5.03 2.95
N MET A 31 -14.37 -4.80 4.22
CA MET A 31 -13.09 -4.77 4.89
C MET A 31 -12.98 -5.94 5.86
N GLY A 32 -11.78 -6.42 6.09
CA GLY A 32 -11.54 -7.51 7.02
C GLY A 32 -10.21 -8.20 6.81
N GLU A 33 -10.12 -9.38 7.39
CA GLU A 33 -8.96 -10.26 7.27
C GLU A 33 -9.40 -11.70 7.04
N PHE A 34 -8.59 -12.48 6.38
CA PHE A 34 -8.75 -13.92 6.29
C PHE A 34 -7.41 -14.63 6.12
N ASN A 35 -7.39 -15.90 6.47
CA ASN A 35 -6.25 -16.78 6.33
C ASN A 35 -6.40 -17.66 5.08
N SER A 36 -5.34 -17.80 4.31
CA SER A 36 -5.26 -18.69 3.15
C SER A 36 -3.93 -19.42 3.15
N ASP A 37 -3.94 -20.68 3.61
CA ASP A 37 -2.78 -21.54 3.79
C ASP A 37 -1.65 -20.86 4.60
N ASP A 38 -0.55 -20.51 3.93
CA ASP A 38 0.62 -19.88 4.56
C ASP A 38 0.63 -18.34 4.47
N HIS A 39 -0.55 -17.74 4.20
CA HIS A 39 -0.66 -16.28 4.09
C HIS A 39 -1.86 -15.73 4.85
N TYR A 40 -1.67 -14.54 5.45
CA TYR A 40 -2.72 -13.71 6.02
C TYR A 40 -2.99 -12.53 5.08
N ILE A 41 -4.26 -12.26 4.82
CA ILE A 41 -4.70 -11.21 3.92
C ILE A 41 -5.56 -10.22 4.70
N TYR A 42 -5.13 -8.97 4.74
CA TYR A 42 -5.85 -7.83 5.28
C TYR A 42 -6.33 -6.98 4.11
N TYR A 43 -7.60 -6.64 4.07
CA TYR A 43 -8.17 -5.95 2.92
C TYR A 43 -9.21 -4.91 3.31
N CYS A 44 -9.27 -3.86 2.50
CA CYS A 44 -10.29 -2.84 2.58
C CYS A 44 -10.78 -2.51 1.17
N GLY A 45 -12.06 -2.79 0.91
CA GLY A 45 -12.74 -2.52 -0.35
C GLY A 45 -13.70 -1.35 -0.21
N GLN A 46 -14.13 -0.83 -1.34
CA GLN A 46 -15.09 0.27 -1.41
C GLN A 46 -16.52 -0.24 -1.18
N GLU A 47 -17.28 0.42 -0.30
CA GLU A 47 -18.63 -0.03 0.10
C GLU A 47 -19.64 -0.10 -1.06
N SER A 48 -19.58 0.80 -2.04
CA SER A 48 -20.64 0.94 -3.04
C SER A 48 -20.26 0.58 -4.48
N LEU A 49 -19.04 0.88 -4.93
CA LEU A 49 -18.72 0.86 -6.36
C LEU A 49 -17.80 -0.27 -6.84
N ARG A 50 -17.25 -1.08 -5.96
CA ARG A 50 -16.28 -2.17 -6.25
C ARG A 50 -15.12 -1.78 -7.19
N ARG A 51 -14.72 -0.52 -7.17
CA ARG A 51 -13.70 0.02 -8.09
C ARG A 51 -12.34 0.17 -7.43
N ASN A 52 -12.36 0.60 -6.17
CA ASN A 52 -11.17 0.82 -5.38
C ASN A 52 -11.06 -0.27 -4.33
N GLY A 53 -9.88 -0.52 -3.89
CA GLY A 53 -9.62 -1.42 -2.79
C GLY A 53 -8.15 -1.74 -2.71
N VAL A 54 -7.69 -1.93 -1.49
CA VAL A 54 -6.31 -2.27 -1.17
C VAL A 54 -6.27 -3.52 -0.29
N ALA A 55 -5.17 -4.25 -0.40
CA ALA A 55 -4.90 -5.35 0.52
C ALA A 55 -3.41 -5.42 0.83
N ILE A 56 -3.10 -5.99 1.98
CA ILE A 56 -1.75 -6.44 2.33
C ILE A 56 -1.80 -7.94 2.56
N MET A 57 -0.96 -8.67 1.85
CA MET A 57 -0.75 -10.09 2.04
C MET A 57 0.56 -10.32 2.79
N VAL A 58 0.51 -11.11 3.85
CA VAL A 58 1.63 -11.37 4.75
C VAL A 58 1.89 -12.87 4.82
N ASN A 59 3.14 -13.27 4.62
CA ASN A 59 3.54 -14.66 4.81
C ASN A 59 3.44 -15.04 6.29
N LYS A 60 2.96 -16.23 6.59
CA LYS A 60 2.79 -16.77 7.94
C LYS A 60 4.06 -16.71 8.79
N ARG A 61 5.25 -16.85 8.17
CA ARG A 61 6.54 -16.79 8.86
C ARG A 61 6.81 -15.45 9.55
N VAL A 62 6.21 -14.34 9.07
CA VAL A 62 6.34 -13.01 9.68
C VAL A 62 5.10 -12.58 10.45
N GLN A 63 4.04 -13.38 10.46
CA GLN A 63 2.78 -13.05 11.14
C GLN A 63 2.98 -12.77 12.64
N ASN A 64 3.88 -13.49 13.31
CA ASN A 64 4.15 -13.27 14.74
C ASN A 64 4.82 -11.92 15.03
N ALA A 65 5.38 -11.26 14.02
CA ALA A 65 5.93 -9.92 14.13
C ALA A 65 4.87 -8.82 13.97
N VAL A 66 3.66 -9.16 13.57
CA VAL A 66 2.57 -8.20 13.39
C VAL A 66 2.11 -7.68 14.74
N LEU A 67 2.25 -6.37 14.95
CA LEU A 67 1.81 -5.66 16.15
C LEU A 67 0.41 -5.07 15.98
N GLY A 68 0.04 -4.73 14.76
CA GLY A 68 -1.27 -4.18 14.45
C GLY A 68 -1.48 -3.91 12.96
N CYS A 69 -2.75 -3.78 12.60
CA CYS A 69 -3.20 -3.40 11.27
C CYS A 69 -4.32 -2.37 11.40
N ASN A 70 -4.22 -1.28 10.66
CA ASN A 70 -5.26 -0.26 10.55
C ASN A 70 -5.82 -0.27 9.11
N LEU A 71 -7.04 -0.78 8.96
CA LEU A 71 -7.81 -0.76 7.72
C LEU A 71 -8.47 0.63 7.60
N LYS A 72 -7.68 1.64 7.20
CA LYS A 72 -8.11 3.05 7.22
C LYS A 72 -9.30 3.29 6.28
N ASN A 73 -9.17 2.93 5.01
CA ASN A 73 -10.22 3.07 3.98
C ASN A 73 -9.88 2.23 2.73
N ASP A 74 -10.69 2.34 1.68
CA ASP A 74 -10.54 1.61 0.42
C ASP A 74 -9.26 1.96 -0.38
N ARG A 75 -8.49 2.95 0.07
CA ARG A 75 -7.24 3.38 -0.56
C ARG A 75 -6.00 3.20 0.31
N MET A 76 -6.16 2.90 1.62
CA MET A 76 -5.04 2.88 2.56
C MET A 76 -5.18 1.83 3.64
N ILE A 77 -4.11 1.09 3.86
CA ILE A 77 -3.94 0.19 5.00
C ILE A 77 -2.58 0.47 5.63
N SER A 78 -2.54 0.67 6.95
CA SER A 78 -1.30 0.76 7.72
C SER A 78 -1.04 -0.53 8.48
N PHE A 79 0.20 -1.00 8.45
CA PHE A 79 0.61 -2.27 9.02
C PHE A 79 1.86 -2.08 9.86
N HIS A 80 1.79 -2.46 11.15
CA HIS A 80 2.87 -2.25 12.11
C HIS A 80 3.51 -3.60 12.48
N LEU A 81 4.82 -3.67 12.38
CA LEU A 81 5.62 -4.87 12.58
C LEU A 81 6.70 -4.65 13.63
N GLN A 82 6.89 -5.66 14.48
CA GLN A 82 8.02 -5.71 15.37
C GLN A 82 9.31 -5.97 14.58
N GLY A 83 10.31 -5.13 14.80
CA GLY A 83 11.64 -5.25 14.23
C GLY A 83 12.74 -5.04 15.25
N LYS A 84 13.98 -5.28 14.86
CA LYS A 84 15.18 -5.01 15.67
C LYS A 84 16.23 -4.35 14.77
N PRO A 85 16.82 -3.22 15.13
CA PRO A 85 16.63 -2.46 16.39
C PRO A 85 15.37 -1.59 16.41
N PHE A 86 14.68 -1.39 15.27
CA PHE A 86 13.49 -0.55 15.16
C PHE A 86 12.30 -1.35 14.63
N ASN A 87 11.12 -0.97 15.06
CA ASN A 87 9.89 -1.47 14.46
C ASN A 87 9.73 -0.90 13.03
N ILE A 88 8.83 -1.49 12.27
CA ILE A 88 8.57 -1.14 10.88
C ILE A 88 7.10 -0.81 10.74
N THR A 89 6.79 0.33 10.14
CA THR A 89 5.45 0.64 9.66
C THR A 89 5.43 0.58 8.14
N VAL A 90 4.49 -0.18 7.59
CA VAL A 90 4.23 -0.27 6.15
C VAL A 90 2.86 0.32 5.88
N ILE A 91 2.78 1.33 5.01
CA ILE A 91 1.51 1.89 4.54
C ILE A 91 1.35 1.48 3.09
N GLN A 92 0.30 0.70 2.81
CA GLN A 92 -0.13 0.41 1.44
C GLN A 92 -1.09 1.48 0.99
N VAL A 93 -0.82 2.09 -0.18
CA VAL A 93 -1.66 3.14 -0.76
C VAL A 93 -2.10 2.79 -2.19
N TYR A 94 -3.25 3.34 -2.56
CA TYR A 94 -3.76 3.37 -3.93
C TYR A 94 -4.26 4.78 -4.22
N ALA A 95 -3.38 5.62 -4.78
CA ALA A 95 -3.69 7.01 -5.06
C ALA A 95 -4.76 7.17 -6.14
N PRO A 96 -5.52 8.27 -6.14
CA PRO A 96 -6.43 8.61 -7.21
C PRO A 96 -5.72 8.63 -8.57
N THR A 97 -6.48 8.36 -9.64
CA THR A 97 -5.93 8.42 -10.99
C THR A 97 -5.77 9.86 -11.45
N SER A 98 -4.96 10.10 -12.48
CA SER A 98 -4.74 11.45 -13.05
C SER A 98 -5.99 12.16 -13.58
N ASN A 99 -7.14 11.49 -13.62
CA ASN A 99 -8.42 12.04 -14.02
C ASN A 99 -9.38 12.19 -12.83
N ALA A 100 -8.90 11.99 -11.61
CA ALA A 100 -9.70 12.21 -10.40
C ALA A 100 -9.99 13.71 -10.22
N GLU A 101 -11.06 14.01 -9.48
CA GLU A 101 -11.35 15.38 -9.09
C GLU A 101 -10.34 15.86 -8.04
N GLU A 102 -10.02 17.15 -8.05
CA GLU A 102 -9.06 17.76 -7.11
C GLU A 102 -9.42 17.47 -5.65
N ALA A 103 -10.71 17.48 -5.31
CA ALA A 103 -11.21 17.16 -3.99
C ALA A 103 -10.91 15.71 -3.55
N GLU A 104 -10.86 14.74 -4.50
CA GLU A 104 -10.49 13.36 -4.21
C GLU A 104 -8.99 13.24 -3.93
N ASP A 105 -8.17 13.99 -4.65
CA ASP A 105 -6.73 14.08 -4.43
C ASP A 105 -6.42 14.72 -3.07
N GLU A 106 -7.05 15.85 -2.74
CA GLU A 106 -6.87 16.52 -1.46
C GLU A 106 -7.23 15.60 -0.30
N TRP A 107 -8.40 14.98 -0.35
CA TRP A 107 -8.85 14.02 0.66
C TRP A 107 -7.87 12.86 0.83
N PHE A 108 -7.32 12.31 -0.28
CA PHE A 108 -6.34 11.23 -0.21
C PHE A 108 -5.08 11.65 0.55
N TYR A 109 -4.53 12.83 0.28
CA TYR A 109 -3.33 13.30 0.96
C TYR A 109 -3.58 13.69 2.42
N GLU A 110 -4.75 14.21 2.77
CA GLU A 110 -5.16 14.45 4.16
C GLU A 110 -5.23 13.14 4.95
N GLU A 111 -5.89 12.12 4.40
CA GLU A 111 -5.99 10.79 5.03
C GLU A 111 -4.61 10.11 5.18
N LEU A 112 -3.71 10.30 4.21
CA LEU A 112 -2.34 9.83 4.31
C LEU A 112 -1.57 10.57 5.40
N GLN A 113 -1.74 11.88 5.51
CA GLN A 113 -1.12 12.70 6.56
C GLN A 113 -1.56 12.23 7.95
N ASP A 114 -2.85 11.96 8.14
CA ASP A 114 -3.37 11.40 9.38
C ASP A 114 -2.69 10.08 9.76
N LEU A 115 -2.50 9.16 8.79
CA LEU A 115 -1.79 7.92 9.03
C LEU A 115 -0.32 8.13 9.40
N LEU A 116 0.34 9.10 8.75
CA LEU A 116 1.72 9.46 9.06
C LEU A 116 1.87 10.03 10.46
N GLU A 117 0.93 10.84 10.91
CA GLU A 117 0.92 11.38 12.28
C GLU A 117 0.71 10.30 13.35
N LEU A 118 -0.05 9.26 13.03
CA LEU A 118 -0.23 8.09 13.90
C LEU A 118 0.98 7.15 13.92
N THR A 119 1.88 7.27 12.94
CA THR A 119 3.06 6.41 12.84
C THR A 119 4.10 6.78 13.89
N PRO A 120 4.60 5.82 14.69
CA PRO A 120 5.60 6.10 15.69
C PRO A 120 6.89 6.65 15.06
N LYS A 121 7.39 7.77 15.55
CA LYS A 121 8.59 8.45 14.99
C LYS A 121 9.87 7.63 15.01
N LYS A 122 9.90 6.55 15.80
CA LYS A 122 11.04 5.64 15.90
C LYS A 122 10.99 4.49 14.91
N ASP A 123 9.87 4.31 14.22
CA ASP A 123 9.70 3.24 13.26
C ASP A 123 10.40 3.56 11.94
N VAL A 124 10.86 2.52 11.28
CA VAL A 124 11.23 2.60 9.87
C VAL A 124 9.95 2.58 9.06
N LEU A 125 9.70 3.63 8.28
CA LEU A 125 8.49 3.79 7.49
C LEU A 125 8.72 3.38 6.04
N PHE A 126 7.85 2.52 5.52
CA PHE A 126 7.73 2.21 4.10
C PHE A 126 6.32 2.57 3.63
N ILE A 127 6.25 3.40 2.59
CA ILE A 127 4.97 3.67 1.90
C ILE A 127 5.07 3.00 0.53
N ILE A 128 4.24 1.99 0.32
CA ILE A 128 4.23 1.17 -0.90
C ILE A 128 2.86 1.28 -1.59
N GLY A 129 2.81 1.05 -2.89
CA GLY A 129 1.53 1.01 -3.60
C GLY A 129 1.57 1.63 -4.99
N ASP A 130 0.38 1.87 -5.53
CA ASP A 130 0.20 2.55 -6.79
C ASP A 130 -0.13 4.03 -6.57
N TRP A 131 0.84 4.87 -6.88
CA TRP A 131 0.73 6.31 -6.71
C TRP A 131 0.03 7.02 -7.88
N ASN A 132 -0.23 6.31 -8.98
CA ASN A 132 -0.79 6.88 -10.21
C ASN A 132 -0.03 8.15 -10.69
N ALA A 133 1.22 8.30 -10.28
CA ALA A 133 2.07 9.46 -10.49
C ALA A 133 3.31 9.10 -11.28
N LYS A 134 3.79 10.04 -12.09
CA LYS A 134 5.04 9.93 -12.84
C LYS A 134 5.98 11.03 -12.40
N VAL A 135 7.06 10.64 -11.75
CA VAL A 135 8.10 11.58 -11.27
C VAL A 135 9.11 11.97 -12.35
N GLY A 136 9.01 11.35 -13.55
CA GLY A 136 9.92 11.64 -14.65
C GLY A 136 11.34 11.09 -14.43
N SER A 137 12.23 11.39 -15.38
CA SER A 137 13.65 11.00 -15.33
C SER A 137 14.57 12.08 -14.75
N GLN A 138 14.01 13.21 -14.31
CA GLN A 138 14.79 14.28 -13.70
C GLN A 138 15.10 13.90 -12.25
N GLU A 139 16.39 13.89 -11.91
CA GLU A 139 16.85 13.61 -10.57
C GLU A 139 16.52 14.77 -9.63
N THR A 140 15.89 14.47 -8.49
CA THR A 140 15.75 15.40 -7.37
C THR A 140 16.66 14.91 -6.24
N PRO A 141 17.77 15.61 -5.93
CA PRO A 141 18.76 15.15 -4.96
C PRO A 141 18.13 14.76 -3.63
N GLY A 142 18.42 13.54 -3.16
CA GLY A 142 17.92 13.00 -1.90
C GLY A 142 16.48 12.48 -1.95
N VAL A 143 15.77 12.62 -3.08
CA VAL A 143 14.35 12.22 -3.22
C VAL A 143 14.16 11.23 -4.38
N THR A 144 14.53 11.60 -5.60
CA THR A 144 14.34 10.73 -6.78
C THR A 144 15.65 10.55 -7.53
N GLY A 145 15.90 9.33 -8.05
CA GLY A 145 17.02 9.04 -8.94
C GLY A 145 16.66 9.24 -10.41
N LYS A 146 17.67 9.01 -11.29
CA LYS A 146 17.56 9.20 -12.76
C LYS A 146 16.69 8.17 -13.49
N PHE A 147 16.19 7.16 -12.80
CA PHE A 147 15.56 5.99 -13.42
C PHE A 147 14.03 6.02 -13.38
N GLY A 148 13.45 7.19 -13.07
CA GLY A 148 12.00 7.36 -13.16
C GLY A 148 11.50 7.24 -14.60
N LEU A 149 10.38 6.54 -14.79
CA LEU A 149 9.79 6.31 -16.09
C LEU A 149 8.77 7.38 -16.47
N GLY A 150 8.76 7.75 -17.74
CA GLY A 150 7.77 8.64 -18.34
C GLY A 150 8.09 10.12 -18.19
N MET A 151 7.18 10.97 -18.71
CA MET A 151 7.27 12.42 -18.50
C MET A 151 6.71 12.79 -17.13
N TRP A 152 7.36 13.75 -16.49
CA TRP A 152 6.92 14.34 -15.25
C TRP A 152 5.45 14.83 -15.34
N ARG A 153 4.70 14.68 -14.27
CA ARG A 153 3.32 15.14 -14.13
C ARG A 153 3.12 15.83 -12.78
N GLU A 154 2.11 16.66 -12.70
CA GLU A 154 1.76 17.41 -11.48
C GLU A 154 1.54 16.50 -10.25
N ALA A 155 0.88 15.34 -10.43
CA ALA A 155 0.75 14.32 -9.39
C ALA A 155 2.11 13.80 -8.88
N GLY A 156 3.15 13.77 -9.72
CA GLY A 156 4.51 13.42 -9.32
C GLY A 156 5.19 14.49 -8.47
N GLN A 157 4.81 15.76 -8.63
CA GLN A 157 5.33 16.86 -7.81
C GLN A 157 4.87 16.78 -6.36
N ARG A 158 3.67 16.29 -6.11
CA ARG A 158 3.13 16.14 -4.74
C ARG A 158 3.82 15.02 -3.94
N LEU A 159 4.59 14.14 -4.62
CA LEU A 159 5.37 13.05 -4.00
C LEU A 159 6.81 13.46 -3.65
N ILE A 160 7.30 14.56 -4.17
CA ILE A 160 8.65 15.08 -3.99
C ILE A 160 8.66 16.19 -2.94
#